data_9bb7bedd29c10f6eca8805396496fa4c
#
_entry.id   9bb7bedd29c10f6eca8805396496fa4c
#
_cell.length_a   1.000
_cell.length_b   1.000
_cell.length_c   1.000
_cell.angle_alpha   90.00
_cell.angle_beta   90.00
_cell.angle_gamma   90.00
#
_symmetry.space_group_name_H-M   'P 1'
#
loop_
_entity.id
_entity.type
_entity.pdbx_description
1 polymer ?
#
loop_
_entity_poly.entity_id
_entity_poly.type
_entity_poly.pdbx_seq_one_letter_code
_entity_poly.pdbx_strand_id
1 'polypeptide(L)'
;QTLQSIAKRNQLCEGLLGFEKLQPGSPCFGFHVKQCKGACIGVEPRRLHDSRIQTALQKLKVSVWPYPAAIGIKEGDDLHIFDHWCYLGTAVNEDEVEELLRDGTPEFDLDIYKLIKKALKSTLPINILDLKHYHAYSDVN
;
A
#
# COMPACT_ATOMS: atom_id res chain seq x y z
N GLN A 1 -6.37 5.77 8.07
CA GLN A 1 -5.90 6.83 7.16
C GLN A 1 -5.30 6.22 5.90
N THR A 2 -5.90 6.48 4.75
CA THR A 2 -5.47 5.94 3.47
C THR A 2 -4.49 6.86 2.76
N LEU A 3 -3.80 6.34 1.72
CA LEU A 3 -2.95 7.18 0.86
C LEU A 3 -3.77 8.27 0.19
N GLN A 4 -5.00 7.96 -0.22
CA GLN A 4 -5.88 8.93 -0.85
C GLN A 4 -6.25 10.07 0.11
N SER A 5 -6.52 9.78 1.38
CA SER A 5 -6.80 10.81 2.39
C SER A 5 -5.56 11.67 2.66
N ILE A 6 -4.38 11.08 2.64
CA ILE A 6 -3.11 11.80 2.76
C ILE A 6 -2.90 12.73 1.58
N ALA A 7 -3.19 12.25 0.36
CA ALA A 7 -3.11 13.05 -0.85
C ALA A 7 -4.03 14.27 -0.77
N LYS A 8 -5.26 14.09 -0.36
CA LYS A 8 -6.22 15.19 -0.21
C LYS A 8 -5.76 16.22 0.84
N ARG A 9 -5.29 15.74 1.98
CA ARG A 9 -4.81 16.63 3.06
C ARG A 9 -3.63 17.47 2.64
N ASN A 10 -2.76 16.95 1.80
CA ASN A 10 -1.53 17.61 1.36
C ASN A 10 -1.66 18.24 -0.03
N GLN A 11 -2.86 18.31 -0.59
CA GLN A 11 -3.13 18.85 -1.93
C GLN A 11 -2.27 18.19 -3.01
N LEU A 12 -2.01 16.90 -2.88
CA LEU A 12 -1.29 16.12 -3.87
C LEU A 12 -2.21 15.76 -5.03
N CYS A 13 -1.65 15.57 -6.21
CA CYS A 13 -2.43 15.23 -7.39
C CYS A 13 -2.83 13.76 -7.37
N GLU A 14 -4.10 13.46 -7.20
CA GLU A 14 -4.61 12.08 -7.20
C GLU A 14 -4.44 11.42 -8.57
N GLY A 15 -4.45 12.19 -9.66
CA GLY A 15 -4.20 11.65 -10.99
C GLY A 15 -2.79 11.14 -11.16
N LEU A 16 -1.78 11.93 -10.73
CA LEU A 16 -0.38 11.50 -10.79
C LEU A 16 -0.07 10.36 -9.84
N LEU A 17 -0.83 10.26 -8.74
CA LEU A 17 -0.67 9.15 -7.79
C LEU A 17 -1.41 7.88 -8.19
N GLY A 18 -2.15 7.91 -9.29
CA GLY A 18 -2.83 6.74 -9.82
C GLY A 18 -4.23 6.49 -9.26
N PHE A 19 -4.80 7.41 -8.47
CA PHE A 19 -6.14 7.28 -7.92
C PHE A 19 -7.23 7.75 -8.89
N GLU A 20 -6.84 8.45 -9.95
CA GLU A 20 -7.75 8.97 -10.95
C GLU A 20 -7.11 8.82 -12.32
N LYS A 21 -7.92 8.48 -13.33
CA LYS A 21 -7.43 8.39 -14.71
C LYS A 21 -7.40 9.78 -15.32
N LEU A 22 -6.21 10.24 -15.69
CA LEU A 22 -6.04 11.54 -16.34
C LEU A 22 -6.37 11.46 -17.83
N GLN A 23 -7.04 12.52 -18.32
CA GLN A 23 -7.28 12.70 -19.77
C GLN A 23 -6.20 13.65 -20.32
N PRO A 24 -5.68 13.40 -21.53
CA PRO A 24 -4.69 14.28 -22.14
C PRO A 24 -5.19 15.72 -22.21
N GLY A 25 -4.35 16.65 -21.71
CA GLY A 25 -4.67 18.08 -21.74
C GLY A 25 -5.69 18.58 -20.73
N SER A 26 -6.25 17.68 -19.92
CA SER A 26 -7.23 18.05 -18.89
C SER A 26 -6.66 17.87 -17.49
N PRO A 27 -6.96 18.77 -16.56
CA PRO A 27 -6.53 18.60 -15.16
C PRO A 27 -7.32 17.50 -14.48
N CYS A 28 -6.81 17.01 -13.34
CA CYS A 28 -7.54 16.09 -12.48
C CYS A 28 -8.74 16.78 -11.83
N PHE A 29 -9.66 15.99 -11.30
CA PHE A 29 -10.84 16.54 -10.61
C PHE A 29 -10.43 17.43 -9.43
N GLY A 30 -9.39 17.04 -8.68
CA GLY A 30 -8.90 17.79 -7.52
C GLY A 30 -8.49 19.22 -7.87
N PHE A 31 -8.02 19.48 -9.09
CA PHE A 31 -7.67 20.82 -9.52
C PHE A 31 -8.92 21.72 -9.59
N HIS A 32 -10.03 21.18 -10.09
CA HIS A 32 -11.28 21.94 -10.19
C HIS A 32 -11.84 22.32 -8.82
N VAL A 33 -11.61 21.53 -7.79
CA VAL A 33 -12.09 21.78 -6.43
C VAL A 33 -10.99 22.32 -5.51
N LYS A 34 -9.88 22.78 -6.09
CA LYS A 34 -8.73 23.38 -5.37
C LYS A 34 -8.07 22.43 -4.38
N GLN A 35 -8.12 21.15 -4.64
CA GLN A 35 -7.41 20.11 -3.86
C GLN A 35 -6.16 19.60 -4.57
N CYS A 36 -5.82 20.16 -5.73
CA CYS A 36 -4.60 19.88 -6.46
C CYS A 36 -4.02 21.20 -6.94
N LYS A 37 -2.72 21.35 -6.86
CA LYS A 37 -2.03 22.58 -7.26
C LYS A 37 -1.70 22.63 -8.76
N GLY A 38 -2.20 21.68 -9.54
CA GLY A 38 -2.04 21.66 -10.98
C GLY A 38 -0.78 21.00 -11.48
N ALA A 39 -0.18 20.08 -10.70
CA ALA A 39 1.01 19.34 -11.15
C ALA A 39 0.72 18.49 -12.39
N CYS A 40 -0.52 18.00 -12.54
CA CYS A 40 -0.93 17.19 -13.69
C CYS A 40 -0.98 17.96 -15.00
N ILE A 41 -1.10 19.29 -14.97
CA ILE A 41 -1.15 20.15 -16.15
C ILE A 41 -0.01 21.17 -16.21
N GLY A 42 1.02 20.99 -15.38
CA GLY A 42 2.21 21.84 -15.41
C GLY A 42 2.09 23.17 -14.70
N VAL A 43 0.98 23.47 -14.04
CA VAL A 43 0.81 24.69 -13.24
C VAL A 43 1.75 24.67 -12.03
N GLU A 44 1.84 23.53 -11.36
CA GLU A 44 2.90 23.30 -10.37
C GLU A 44 4.00 22.49 -11.03
N PRO A 45 5.29 22.89 -10.90
CA PRO A 45 6.40 22.10 -11.43
C PRO A 45 6.41 20.69 -10.80
N ARG A 46 6.63 19.67 -11.61
CA ARG A 46 6.62 18.27 -11.19
C ARG A 46 7.54 18.01 -10.01
N ARG A 47 8.74 18.61 -10.04
CA ARG A 47 9.73 18.47 -8.95
C ARG A 47 9.23 18.99 -7.60
N LEU A 48 8.43 20.06 -7.61
CA LEU A 48 7.87 20.61 -6.36
C LEU A 48 6.79 19.68 -5.82
N HIS A 49 5.97 19.12 -6.69
CA HIS A 49 4.97 18.13 -6.32
C HIS A 49 5.64 16.89 -5.71
N ASP A 50 6.69 16.37 -6.35
CA ASP A 50 7.43 15.20 -5.87
C ASP A 50 8.09 15.49 -4.51
N SER A 51 8.62 16.69 -4.32
CA SER A 51 9.18 17.11 -3.03
C SER A 51 8.11 17.12 -1.93
N ARG A 52 6.89 17.58 -2.24
CA ARG A 52 5.77 17.58 -1.28
C ARG A 52 5.32 16.16 -0.95
N ILE A 53 5.33 15.24 -1.93
CA ILE A 53 5.06 13.83 -1.69
C ILE A 53 6.07 13.27 -0.69
N GLN A 54 7.35 13.49 -0.92
CA GLN A 54 8.41 13.00 -0.04
C GLN A 54 8.24 13.54 1.38
N THR A 55 7.97 14.83 1.52
CA THR A 55 7.76 15.45 2.82
C THR A 55 6.56 14.84 3.56
N ALA A 56 5.45 14.62 2.85
CA ALA A 56 4.27 14.00 3.44
C ALA A 56 4.55 12.58 3.91
N LEU A 57 5.26 11.79 3.11
CA LEU A 57 5.60 10.41 3.45
C LEU A 57 6.61 10.33 4.61
N GLN A 58 7.59 11.25 4.66
CA GLN A 58 8.55 11.31 5.76
C GLN A 58 7.86 11.57 7.11
N LYS A 59 6.85 12.42 7.13
CA LYS A 59 6.08 12.70 8.34
C LYS A 59 5.38 11.46 8.87
N LEU A 60 5.03 10.53 8.00
CA LEU A 60 4.35 9.30 8.37
C LEU A 60 5.31 8.26 8.96
N LYS A 61 6.61 8.40 8.72
CA LYS A 61 7.65 7.46 9.17
C LYS A 61 7.35 6.02 8.75
N VAL A 62 6.83 5.84 7.54
CA VAL A 62 6.52 4.51 7.00
C VAL A 62 7.82 3.80 6.65
N SER A 63 8.00 2.60 7.19
CA SER A 63 9.16 1.75 6.92
C SER A 63 8.94 0.91 5.66
N VAL A 64 10.03 0.56 4.99
CA VAL A 64 9.98 -0.39 3.87
C VAL A 64 9.54 -1.76 4.38
N TRP A 65 8.76 -2.49 3.57
CA TRP A 65 8.37 -3.87 3.89
C TRP A 65 9.63 -4.73 4.02
N PRO A 66 9.88 -5.36 5.20
CA PRO A 66 11.17 -6.00 5.48
C PRO A 66 11.31 -7.42 4.91
N TYR A 67 10.29 -7.91 4.21
CA TYR A 67 10.29 -9.28 3.71
C TYR A 67 10.34 -9.30 2.18
N PRO A 68 10.92 -10.36 1.57
CA PRO A 68 11.02 -10.43 0.11
C PRO A 68 9.68 -10.69 -0.60
N ALA A 69 8.67 -11.15 0.16
CA ALA A 69 7.35 -11.47 -0.36
C ALA A 69 6.32 -11.33 0.75
N ALA A 70 5.09 -11.81 0.51
CA ALA A 70 4.09 -11.91 1.56
C ALA A 70 4.57 -12.85 2.67
N ILE A 71 4.01 -12.65 3.86
CA ILE A 71 4.29 -13.51 5.02
C ILE A 71 2.98 -14.04 5.59
N GLY A 72 3.07 -15.14 6.34
CA GLY A 72 1.97 -15.63 7.17
C GLY A 72 2.39 -15.61 8.64
N ILE A 73 1.49 -15.21 9.51
CA ILE A 73 1.66 -15.32 10.95
C ILE A 73 0.75 -16.44 11.44
N LYS A 74 1.37 -17.47 12.00
CA LYS A 74 0.66 -18.65 12.47
C LYS A 74 0.06 -18.41 13.84
N GLU A 75 -1.24 -18.69 13.97
CA GLU A 75 -1.95 -18.62 15.23
C GLU A 75 -2.89 -19.85 15.31
N GLY A 76 -2.50 -20.86 16.09
CA GLY A 76 -3.22 -22.13 16.11
C GLY A 76 -3.20 -22.79 14.74
N ASP A 77 -4.37 -23.09 14.20
CA ASP A 77 -4.52 -23.66 12.86
C ASP A 77 -4.71 -22.57 11.78
N ASP A 78 -4.78 -21.32 12.19
CA ASP A 78 -4.99 -20.20 11.29
C ASP A 78 -3.67 -19.59 10.84
N LEU A 79 -3.63 -19.14 9.60
CA LEU A 79 -2.51 -18.38 9.05
C LEU A 79 -3.01 -17.02 8.59
N HIS A 80 -2.56 -15.96 9.29
CA HIS A 80 -2.91 -14.60 8.94
C HIS A 80 -1.90 -14.09 7.91
N ILE A 81 -2.37 -13.63 6.75
CA ILE A 81 -1.51 -13.31 5.60
C ILE A 81 -1.39 -11.81 5.44
N PHE A 82 -0.14 -11.36 5.30
CA PHE A 82 0.22 -9.95 5.16
C PHE A 82 1.18 -9.76 3.99
N ASP A 83 1.05 -8.65 3.27
CA ASP A 83 1.98 -8.28 2.22
C ASP A 83 2.01 -6.77 2.09
N HIS A 84 3.22 -6.19 1.96
CA HIS A 84 3.41 -4.75 1.80
C HIS A 84 2.58 -3.91 2.79
N TRP A 85 2.60 -4.32 4.07
CA TRP A 85 1.88 -3.66 5.17
C TRP A 85 0.35 -3.71 5.04
N CYS A 86 -0.17 -4.64 4.26
CA CYS A 86 -1.60 -4.88 4.11
C CYS A 86 -1.97 -6.25 4.66
N TYR A 87 -3.16 -6.34 5.26
CA TYR A 87 -3.72 -7.61 5.70
C TYR A 87 -4.57 -8.20 4.56
N LEU A 88 -4.20 -9.39 4.09
CA LEU A 88 -4.89 -10.04 2.97
C LEU A 88 -6.04 -10.93 3.42
N GLY A 89 -5.95 -11.50 4.62
CA GLY A 89 -6.96 -12.40 5.15
C GLY A 89 -6.36 -13.52 5.98
N THR A 90 -7.22 -14.44 6.40
CA THR A 90 -6.85 -15.61 7.21
C THR A 90 -7.14 -16.87 6.42
N ALA A 91 -6.18 -17.80 6.38
CA ALA A 91 -6.29 -19.06 5.67
C ALA A 91 -6.10 -20.23 6.63
N VAL A 92 -6.80 -21.34 6.37
CA VAL A 92 -6.67 -22.59 7.14
C VAL A 92 -6.03 -23.71 6.32
N ASN A 93 -5.81 -23.52 5.02
CA ASN A 93 -5.18 -24.47 4.13
C ASN A 93 -4.42 -23.77 3.01
N GLU A 94 -3.65 -24.52 2.21
CA GLU A 94 -2.84 -23.98 1.14
C GLU A 94 -3.67 -23.36 0.02
N ASP A 95 -4.84 -23.91 -0.30
CA ASP A 95 -5.70 -23.38 -1.34
C ASP A 95 -6.19 -21.98 -0.99
N GLU A 96 -6.55 -21.75 0.26
CA GLU A 96 -6.96 -20.42 0.74
C GLU A 96 -5.80 -19.44 0.72
N VAL A 97 -4.57 -19.89 1.04
CA VAL A 97 -3.38 -19.04 0.94
C VAL A 97 -3.18 -18.59 -0.50
N GLU A 98 -3.22 -19.52 -1.46
CA GLU A 98 -3.04 -19.19 -2.86
C GLU A 98 -4.11 -18.23 -3.36
N GLU A 99 -5.35 -18.42 -2.95
CA GLU A 99 -6.45 -17.55 -3.32
C GLU A 99 -6.24 -16.12 -2.80
N LEU A 100 -5.87 -15.97 -1.53
CA LEU A 100 -5.60 -14.65 -0.94
C LEU A 100 -4.43 -13.94 -1.63
N LEU A 101 -3.37 -14.66 -1.95
CA LEU A 101 -2.21 -14.09 -2.64
C LEU A 101 -2.55 -13.70 -4.08
N ARG A 102 -3.44 -14.45 -4.73
CA ARG A 102 -3.89 -14.17 -6.10
C ARG A 102 -4.76 -12.92 -6.17
N ASP A 103 -5.61 -12.72 -5.16
CA ASP A 103 -6.48 -11.54 -5.09
C ASP A 103 -5.69 -10.24 -4.87
N GLY A 104 -4.46 -10.35 -4.40
CA GLY A 104 -3.55 -9.21 -4.24
C GLY A 104 -3.79 -8.38 -2.99
N THR A 105 -3.03 -7.29 -2.89
CA THR A 105 -3.10 -6.41 -1.71
C THR A 105 -4.23 -5.40 -1.85
N PRO A 106 -4.95 -5.11 -0.75
CA PRO A 106 -5.89 -4.00 -0.71
C PRO A 106 -5.14 -2.67 -0.70
N GLU A 107 -5.89 -1.57 -0.72
CA GLU A 107 -5.31 -0.24 -0.63
C GLU A 107 -4.58 -0.07 0.72
N PHE A 108 -3.40 0.59 0.66
CA PHE A 108 -2.62 0.88 1.87
C PHE A 108 -3.40 1.77 2.82
N ASP A 109 -3.43 1.41 4.10
CA ASP A 109 -4.03 2.18 5.17
C ASP A 109 -3.02 2.38 6.31
N LEU A 110 -2.81 3.64 6.71
CA LEU A 110 -1.80 3.97 7.73
C LEU A 110 -2.11 3.36 9.09
N ASP A 111 -3.39 3.29 9.47
CA ASP A 111 -3.76 2.72 10.76
C ASP A 111 -3.52 1.21 10.79
N ILE A 112 -3.83 0.53 9.68
CA ILE A 112 -3.51 -0.89 9.52
C ILE A 112 -1.99 -1.11 9.53
N TYR A 113 -1.23 -0.24 8.84
CA TYR A 113 0.23 -0.29 8.87
C TYR A 113 0.78 -0.26 10.30
N LYS A 114 0.27 0.65 11.13
CA LYS A 114 0.72 0.78 12.52
C LYS A 114 0.40 -0.47 13.33
N LEU A 115 -0.78 -1.04 13.12
CA LEU A 115 -1.18 -2.28 13.79
C LEU A 115 -0.31 -3.46 13.37
N ILE A 116 -0.03 -3.61 12.08
CA ILE A 116 0.82 -4.67 11.56
C ILE A 116 2.24 -4.52 12.10
N LYS A 117 2.79 -3.31 12.07
CA LYS A 117 4.13 -3.03 12.57
C LYS A 117 4.27 -3.42 14.04
N LYS A 118 3.27 -3.08 14.86
CA LYS A 118 3.24 -3.44 16.27
C LYS A 118 3.13 -4.96 16.46
N ALA A 119 2.26 -5.61 15.69
CA ALA A 119 2.08 -7.06 15.76
C ALA A 119 3.34 -7.82 15.39
N LEU A 120 4.06 -7.37 14.35
CA LEU A 120 5.32 -8.01 13.94
C LEU A 120 6.41 -7.90 15.01
N LYS A 121 6.46 -6.80 15.74
CA LYS A 121 7.42 -6.64 16.83
C LYS A 121 7.15 -7.59 18.00
N SER A 122 5.90 -7.96 18.22
CA SER A 122 5.51 -8.86 19.31
C SER A 122 5.39 -10.31 18.89
N THR A 123 5.57 -10.64 17.61
CA THR A 123 5.47 -12.00 17.10
C THR A 123 6.83 -12.68 17.13
N LEU A 124 6.88 -13.92 17.64
CA LEU A 124 8.10 -14.73 17.62
C LEU A 124 8.47 -15.05 16.16
N PRO A 125 9.76 -14.94 15.78
CA PRO A 125 10.18 -15.21 14.40
C PRO A 125 9.78 -16.59 13.88
N ILE A 126 9.71 -17.60 14.75
CA ILE A 126 9.31 -18.96 14.37
C ILE A 126 7.85 -19.03 13.87
N ASN A 127 7.02 -18.07 14.26
CA ASN A 127 5.62 -18.00 13.83
C ASN A 127 5.43 -17.19 12.55
N ILE A 128 6.49 -16.63 12.01
CA ILE A 128 6.45 -15.86 10.75
C ILE A 128 6.94 -16.76 9.62
N LEU A 129 6.05 -17.02 8.65
CA LEU A 129 6.34 -17.89 7.51
C LEU A 129 6.50 -17.06 6.25
N ASP A 130 7.56 -17.32 5.49
CA ASP A 130 7.78 -16.71 4.19
C ASP A 130 6.94 -17.44 3.14
N LEU A 131 6.12 -16.69 2.41
CA LEU A 131 5.18 -17.24 1.43
C LEU A 131 5.65 -17.12 -0.01
N LYS A 132 6.93 -16.82 -0.25
CA LYS A 132 7.47 -16.62 -1.60
C LYS A 132 7.39 -17.88 -2.49
N HIS A 133 7.21 -19.06 -1.91
CA HIS A 133 7.15 -20.33 -2.65
C HIS A 133 5.76 -20.67 -3.18
N TYR A 134 4.74 -19.89 -2.85
CA TYR A 134 3.39 -20.15 -3.33
C TYR A 134 3.22 -19.77 -4.80
N HIS A 135 2.41 -20.54 -5.53
CA HIS A 135 2.25 -20.43 -6.97
C HIS A 135 1.74 -19.09 -7.47
N ALA A 136 1.05 -18.32 -6.60
CA ALA A 136 0.59 -16.99 -6.95
C ALA A 136 1.71 -16.05 -7.38
N TYR A 137 2.97 -16.35 -6.99
CA TYR A 137 4.13 -15.58 -7.40
C TYR A 137 4.83 -16.14 -8.64
N SER A 138 4.59 -17.39 -9.00
CA SER A 138 5.20 -18.00 -10.16
C SER A 138 4.44 -17.74 -11.46
N ASP A 139 3.20 -17.30 -11.36
CA ASP A 139 2.36 -16.98 -12.52
C ASP A 139 2.65 -15.60 -13.11
N VAL A 140 3.66 -14.92 -12.61
CA VAL A 140 4.05 -13.58 -13.04
C VAL A 140 5.06 -13.65 -14.21
N ASN A 141 5.33 -14.81 -14.72
CA ASN A 141 6.26 -15.01 -15.85
C ASN A 141 5.59 -14.74 -17.19
#